data_2579de755e1ced946b31f359df8bdef3
#
_entry.id   2579de755e1ced946b31f359df8bdef3
#
_cell.length_a   1.000
_cell.length_b   1.000
_cell.length_c   1.000
_cell.angle_alpha   90.00
_cell.angle_beta   90.00
_cell.angle_gamma   90.00
#
_symmetry.space_group_name_H-M   'P 1'
#
loop_
_entity.id
_entity.type
_entity.pdbx_description
1 polymer ?
#
loop_
_entity_poly.entity_id
_entity_poly.type
_entity_poly.pdbx_seq_one_letter_code
_entity_poly.pdbx_strand_id
1 'polypeptide(L)'
;DGIDVVAEPRKARARIGLTGQYAAVDERLTGMENLQLVGRLFHMGGAEARNRATALLERFSLDEAGGRVVKGYSGGMRRRLDIAMSLIAEPSVLFLDEPTTGLDPRSRLEMWDVIDGLVADGTTLLLTTQYLDEAERLADDIVVIDRGAVIARGTATELKSQSGGDRVEVTIGPGGDLGRVPGLLAPFAQTGVSASVDTEARVVTVPVETTEHIVPAVVRCLDDAGVEVLDVVV
;
A
#
# COMPACT_ATOMS: atom_id res chain seq x y z
N ASP A 1 12.55 10.99 18.20
CA ASP A 1 13.89 11.61 18.37
C ASP A 1 13.89 12.78 19.38
N GLY A 2 12.73 13.22 19.91
CA GLY A 2 12.63 14.27 20.92
C GLY A 2 13.06 15.67 20.48
N ILE A 3 13.13 15.93 19.16
CA ILE A 3 13.48 17.23 18.59
C ILE A 3 12.22 18.06 18.43
N ASP A 4 12.18 19.25 19.04
CA ASP A 4 11.11 20.23 18.80
C ASP A 4 11.27 20.82 17.39
N VAL A 5 10.31 20.51 16.51
CA VAL A 5 10.37 20.90 15.08
C VAL A 5 10.22 22.41 14.87
N VAL A 6 9.63 23.13 15.84
CA VAL A 6 9.45 24.58 15.79
C VAL A 6 10.71 25.30 16.32
N ALA A 7 11.24 24.82 17.46
CA ALA A 7 12.41 25.40 18.08
C ALA A 7 13.71 25.05 17.33
N GLU A 8 13.82 23.84 16.80
CA GLU A 8 15.04 23.31 16.16
C GLU A 8 14.81 22.80 14.71
N PRO A 9 14.24 23.59 13.80
CA PRO A 9 13.80 23.12 12.47
C PRO A 9 14.94 22.59 11.59
N ARG A 10 16.18 23.06 11.81
CA ARG A 10 17.36 22.56 11.05
C ARG A 10 17.74 21.15 11.51
N LYS A 11 17.68 20.87 12.81
CA LYS A 11 17.96 19.54 13.34
C LYS A 11 16.87 18.55 12.93
N ALA A 12 15.60 18.97 12.98
CA ALA A 12 14.49 18.16 12.53
C ALA A 12 14.64 17.75 11.05
N ARG A 13 14.93 18.73 10.15
CA ARG A 13 15.14 18.43 8.72
C ARG A 13 16.31 17.50 8.43
N ALA A 14 17.35 17.49 9.26
CA ALA A 14 18.48 16.58 9.10
C ALA A 14 18.12 15.11 9.47
N ARG A 15 16.98 14.89 10.11
CA ARG A 15 16.49 13.57 10.52
C ARG A 15 15.34 13.06 9.66
N ILE A 16 14.90 13.84 8.70
CA ILE A 16 13.73 13.54 7.87
C ILE A 16 14.17 13.36 6.43
N GLY A 17 13.77 12.24 5.83
CA GLY A 17 13.70 12.07 4.38
C GLY A 17 12.27 12.35 3.92
N LEU A 18 12.12 12.93 2.75
CA LEU A 18 10.82 13.21 2.15
C LEU A 18 10.86 12.97 0.66
N THR A 19 9.90 12.21 0.17
CA THR A 19 9.66 12.00 -1.25
C THR A 19 8.22 12.42 -1.54
N GLY A 20 8.06 13.42 -2.39
CA GLY A 20 6.74 13.92 -2.79
C GLY A 20 6.13 13.08 -3.92
N GLN A 21 4.96 13.50 -4.39
CA GLN A 21 4.23 12.84 -5.47
C GLN A 21 5.00 12.81 -6.80
N TYR A 22 5.81 13.82 -7.08
CA TYR A 22 6.67 13.88 -8.26
C TYR A 22 8.13 13.67 -7.89
N ALA A 23 8.81 12.80 -8.65
CA ALA A 23 10.22 12.53 -8.44
C ALA A 23 11.09 13.81 -8.63
N ALA A 24 11.87 14.14 -7.62
CA ALA A 24 12.74 15.33 -7.59
C ALA A 24 14.13 15.06 -8.22
N VAL A 25 14.19 14.21 -9.24
CA VAL A 25 15.42 13.82 -9.95
C VAL A 25 15.76 14.82 -11.07
N ASP A 26 17.04 15.18 -11.24
CA ASP A 26 17.48 15.90 -12.45
C ASP A 26 17.66 14.90 -13.59
N GLU A 27 16.79 15.00 -14.60
CA GLU A 27 16.80 14.10 -15.75
C GLU A 27 18.04 14.22 -16.64
N ARG A 28 18.83 15.28 -16.51
CA ARG A 28 20.06 15.51 -17.28
C ARG A 28 21.29 14.88 -16.63
N LEU A 29 21.18 14.51 -15.36
CA LEU A 29 22.23 13.84 -14.61
C LEU A 29 22.04 12.31 -14.67
N THR A 30 23.11 11.59 -14.39
CA THR A 30 23.06 10.14 -14.15
C THR A 30 22.45 9.84 -12.78
N GLY A 31 22.06 8.58 -12.52
CA GLY A 31 21.61 8.17 -11.19
C GLY A 31 22.66 8.41 -10.11
N MET A 32 23.91 8.08 -10.41
CA MET A 32 25.05 8.33 -9.51
C MET A 32 25.24 9.83 -9.23
N GLU A 33 25.18 10.68 -10.24
CA GLU A 33 25.35 12.13 -10.07
C GLU A 33 24.21 12.77 -9.27
N ASN A 34 22.95 12.31 -9.44
CA ASN A 34 21.83 12.75 -8.63
C ASN A 34 22.07 12.48 -7.15
N LEU A 35 22.42 11.24 -6.79
CA LEU A 35 22.71 10.85 -5.40
C LEU A 35 23.90 11.64 -4.83
N GLN A 36 24.98 11.77 -5.59
CA GLN A 36 26.15 12.54 -5.14
C GLN A 36 25.83 14.03 -4.95
N LEU A 37 24.97 14.62 -5.80
CA LEU A 37 24.51 16.00 -5.67
C LEU A 37 23.80 16.19 -4.32
N VAL A 38 22.86 15.31 -3.99
CA VAL A 38 22.14 15.39 -2.71
C VAL A 38 23.10 15.17 -1.53
N GLY A 39 23.99 14.18 -1.60
CA GLY A 39 25.01 13.98 -0.56
C GLY A 39 25.85 15.24 -0.29
N ARG A 40 26.24 15.96 -1.34
CA ARG A 40 26.95 17.25 -1.21
C ARG A 40 26.09 18.35 -0.59
N LEU A 41 24.78 18.38 -0.87
CA LEU A 41 23.86 19.33 -0.23
C LEU A 41 23.74 19.06 1.28
N PHE A 42 23.91 17.80 1.70
CA PHE A 42 24.03 17.41 3.11
C PHE A 42 25.47 17.57 3.66
N HIS A 43 26.36 18.27 2.95
CA HIS A 43 27.75 18.54 3.34
C HIS A 43 28.65 17.30 3.48
N MET A 44 28.32 16.19 2.84
CA MET A 44 29.15 14.99 2.80
C MET A 44 30.41 15.21 1.99
N GLY A 45 31.52 14.59 2.41
CA GLY A 45 32.74 14.53 1.63
C GLY A 45 32.52 13.78 0.30
N GLY A 46 33.27 14.12 -0.75
CA GLY A 46 33.06 13.53 -2.08
C GLY A 46 33.21 11.99 -2.10
N ALA A 47 34.14 11.41 -1.32
CA ALA A 47 34.30 9.96 -1.18
C ALA A 47 33.13 9.32 -0.45
N GLU A 48 32.66 9.93 0.62
CA GLU A 48 31.52 9.46 1.41
C GLU A 48 30.22 9.49 0.56
N ALA A 49 29.94 10.62 -0.08
CA ALA A 49 28.78 10.76 -0.97
C ALA A 49 28.78 9.69 -2.08
N ARG A 50 29.95 9.39 -2.65
CA ARG A 50 30.09 8.36 -3.67
C ARG A 50 29.82 6.97 -3.13
N ASN A 51 30.41 6.62 -1.98
CA ASN A 51 30.21 5.30 -1.38
C ASN A 51 28.74 5.06 -1.01
N ARG A 52 28.08 6.05 -0.43
CA ARG A 52 26.64 5.98 -0.14
C ARG A 52 25.80 5.88 -1.39
N ALA A 53 26.11 6.67 -2.41
CA ALA A 53 25.43 6.59 -3.69
C ALA A 53 25.53 5.21 -4.31
N THR A 54 26.71 4.58 -4.26
CA THR A 54 26.89 3.20 -4.74
C THR A 54 26.03 2.21 -3.97
N ALA A 55 26.07 2.23 -2.64
CA ALA A 55 25.27 1.35 -1.79
C ALA A 55 23.75 1.52 -2.01
N LEU A 56 23.29 2.75 -2.21
CA LEU A 56 21.88 3.02 -2.51
C LEU A 56 21.48 2.53 -3.90
N LEU A 57 22.32 2.72 -4.91
CA LEU A 57 22.04 2.18 -6.25
C LEU A 57 21.91 0.65 -6.21
N GLU A 58 22.79 -0.04 -5.51
CA GLU A 58 22.71 -1.49 -5.30
C GLU A 58 21.43 -1.88 -4.57
N ARG A 59 21.14 -1.24 -3.44
CA ARG A 59 19.94 -1.51 -2.62
C ARG A 59 18.63 -1.36 -3.42
N PHE A 60 18.59 -0.38 -4.32
CA PHE A 60 17.41 -0.08 -5.15
C PHE A 60 17.43 -0.77 -6.52
N SER A 61 18.37 -1.70 -6.76
CA SER A 61 18.54 -2.41 -8.04
C SER A 61 18.68 -1.45 -9.23
N LEU A 62 19.47 -0.41 -9.05
CA LEU A 62 19.80 0.62 -10.04
C LEU A 62 21.29 0.66 -10.38
N ASP A 63 22.08 -0.29 -9.89
CA ASP A 63 23.55 -0.38 -10.06
C ASP A 63 23.95 -0.41 -11.54
N GLU A 64 23.34 -1.26 -12.36
CA GLU A 64 23.58 -1.33 -13.82
C GLU A 64 23.19 -0.04 -14.55
N ALA A 65 22.20 0.68 -14.01
CA ALA A 65 21.69 1.91 -14.61
C ALA A 65 22.34 3.18 -14.03
N GLY A 66 23.06 3.06 -12.94
CA GLY A 66 23.60 4.21 -12.18
C GLY A 66 24.45 5.19 -12.98
N GLY A 67 25.16 4.70 -14.00
CA GLY A 67 25.93 5.53 -14.94
C GLY A 67 25.14 6.10 -16.13
N ARG A 68 23.85 5.75 -16.29
CA ARG A 68 23.01 6.25 -17.37
C ARG A 68 22.29 7.53 -16.98
N VAL A 69 22.05 8.39 -17.95
CA VAL A 69 21.26 9.63 -17.74
C VAL A 69 19.81 9.29 -17.41
N VAL A 70 19.29 9.91 -16.35
CA VAL A 70 17.96 9.61 -15.76
C VAL A 70 16.80 9.84 -16.75
N LYS A 71 16.96 10.70 -17.74
CA LYS A 71 15.99 10.88 -18.83
C LYS A 71 15.61 9.54 -19.50
N GLY A 72 16.52 8.58 -19.55
CA GLY A 72 16.29 7.24 -20.12
C GLY A 72 15.73 6.20 -19.11
N TYR A 73 15.43 6.59 -17.88
CA TYR A 73 14.85 5.69 -16.87
C TYR A 73 13.36 5.48 -17.09
N SER A 74 12.87 4.30 -16.72
CA SER A 74 11.43 4.05 -16.58
C SER A 74 10.84 4.86 -15.40
N GLY A 75 9.51 4.98 -15.32
CA GLY A 75 8.85 5.61 -14.18
C GLY A 75 9.26 4.96 -12.85
N GLY A 76 9.24 3.63 -12.77
CA GLY A 76 9.66 2.89 -11.58
C GLY A 76 11.14 3.12 -11.22
N MET A 77 12.03 3.20 -12.20
CA MET A 77 13.44 3.50 -11.94
C MET A 77 13.63 4.94 -11.40
N ARG A 78 12.91 5.92 -11.94
CA ARG A 78 12.94 7.30 -11.42
C ARG A 78 12.41 7.36 -9.99
N ARG A 79 11.32 6.65 -9.70
CA ARG A 79 10.74 6.61 -8.35
C ARG A 79 11.68 5.95 -7.35
N ARG A 80 12.31 4.83 -7.71
CA ARG A 80 13.34 4.19 -6.88
C ARG A 80 14.54 5.11 -6.60
N LEU A 81 15.02 5.83 -7.62
CA LEU A 81 16.09 6.80 -7.45
C LEU A 81 15.69 7.96 -6.53
N ASP A 82 14.47 8.47 -6.64
CA ASP A 82 13.95 9.55 -5.82
C ASP A 82 13.90 9.16 -4.33
N ILE A 83 13.40 7.95 -4.02
CA ILE A 83 13.43 7.42 -2.66
C ILE A 83 14.87 7.21 -2.19
N ALA A 84 15.75 6.67 -3.03
CA ALA A 84 17.16 6.52 -2.70
C ALA A 84 17.83 7.86 -2.36
N MET A 85 17.49 8.93 -3.09
CA MET A 85 17.98 10.28 -2.80
C MET A 85 17.53 10.77 -1.42
N SER A 86 16.31 10.49 -1.00
CA SER A 86 15.80 10.88 0.32
C SER A 86 16.51 10.16 1.47
N LEU A 87 17.15 9.02 1.18
CA LEU A 87 17.87 8.19 2.17
C LEU A 87 19.37 8.50 2.25
N ILE A 88 19.91 9.39 1.40
CA ILE A 88 21.35 9.65 1.34
C ILE A 88 21.93 10.14 2.69
N ALA A 89 21.09 10.84 3.49
CA ALA A 89 21.46 11.36 4.79
C ALA A 89 21.13 10.40 5.97
N GLU A 90 20.71 9.18 5.70
CA GLU A 90 20.25 8.19 6.71
C GLU A 90 19.22 8.79 7.70
N PRO A 91 18.09 9.26 7.19
CA PRO A 91 17.07 9.84 8.05
C PRO A 91 16.47 8.78 8.98
N SER A 92 16.13 9.17 10.22
CA SER A 92 15.40 8.30 11.15
C SER A 92 13.91 8.22 10.85
N VAL A 93 13.38 9.19 10.10
CA VAL A 93 11.96 9.25 9.70
C VAL A 93 11.89 9.53 8.19
N LEU A 94 11.10 8.74 7.49
CA LEU A 94 10.87 8.86 6.05
C LEU A 94 9.40 9.15 5.77
N PHE A 95 9.14 10.21 5.02
CA PHE A 95 7.81 10.54 4.51
C PHE A 95 7.74 10.18 3.03
N LEU A 96 6.78 9.33 2.67
CA LEU A 96 6.52 8.94 1.28
C LEU A 96 5.11 9.35 0.89
N ASP A 97 5.00 10.24 -0.09
CA ASP A 97 3.71 10.67 -0.62
C ASP A 97 3.38 9.88 -1.89
N GLU A 98 2.40 8.97 -1.77
CA GLU A 98 1.94 8.06 -2.83
C GLU A 98 3.11 7.36 -3.57
N PRO A 99 3.95 6.55 -2.87
CA PRO A 99 5.21 6.06 -3.43
C PRO A 99 5.06 5.17 -4.67
N THR A 100 3.92 4.54 -4.88
CA THR A 100 3.70 3.59 -5.98
C THR A 100 2.71 4.06 -7.04
N THR A 101 2.20 5.28 -6.92
CA THR A 101 1.27 5.84 -7.91
C THR A 101 1.91 5.90 -9.29
N GLY A 102 1.18 5.39 -10.30
CA GLY A 102 1.62 5.35 -11.69
C GLY A 102 2.64 4.26 -12.02
N LEU A 103 2.96 3.38 -11.07
CA LEU A 103 3.78 2.19 -11.34
C LEU A 103 2.92 1.03 -11.86
N ASP A 104 3.52 0.21 -12.71
CA ASP A 104 2.95 -1.08 -13.10
C ASP A 104 2.95 -2.05 -11.90
N PRO A 105 2.10 -3.13 -11.93
CA PRO A 105 1.95 -4.03 -10.79
C PRO A 105 3.28 -4.66 -10.31
N ARG A 106 4.17 -5.01 -11.22
CA ARG A 106 5.47 -5.60 -10.88
C ARG A 106 6.37 -4.59 -10.17
N SER A 107 6.50 -3.39 -10.74
CA SER A 107 7.29 -2.30 -10.15
C SER A 107 6.75 -1.89 -8.79
N ARG A 108 5.43 -2.00 -8.56
CA ARG A 108 4.80 -1.75 -7.26
C ARG A 108 5.25 -2.77 -6.21
N LEU A 109 5.21 -4.07 -6.53
CA LEU A 109 5.68 -5.13 -5.62
C LEU A 109 7.16 -4.95 -5.27
N GLU A 110 8.00 -4.69 -6.27
CA GLU A 110 9.43 -4.43 -6.06
C GLU A 110 9.66 -3.20 -5.15
N MET A 111 8.82 -2.18 -5.25
CA MET A 111 8.88 -1.01 -4.38
C MET A 111 8.46 -1.33 -2.94
N TRP A 112 7.42 -2.13 -2.75
CA TRP A 112 6.99 -2.57 -1.42
C TRP A 112 8.09 -3.37 -0.72
N ASP A 113 8.77 -4.29 -1.43
CA ASP A 113 9.91 -5.04 -0.87
C ASP A 113 11.04 -4.11 -0.40
N VAL A 114 11.31 -3.05 -1.16
CA VAL A 114 12.30 -2.03 -0.75
C VAL A 114 11.85 -1.29 0.50
N ILE A 115 10.57 -0.87 0.57
CA ILE A 115 10.01 -0.14 1.72
C ILE A 115 10.02 -1.03 2.97
N ASP A 116 9.58 -2.29 2.85
CA ASP A 116 9.65 -3.29 3.94
C ASP A 116 11.07 -3.43 4.49
N GLY A 117 12.06 -3.49 3.60
CA GLY A 117 13.46 -3.53 3.99
C GLY A 117 13.94 -2.29 4.75
N LEU A 118 13.42 -1.10 4.43
CA LEU A 118 13.75 0.14 5.15
C LEU A 118 13.18 0.13 6.57
N VAL A 119 11.95 -0.34 6.73
CA VAL A 119 11.30 -0.46 8.05
C VAL A 119 12.00 -1.52 8.89
N ALA A 120 12.36 -2.67 8.31
CA ALA A 120 13.12 -3.73 8.99
C ALA A 120 14.50 -3.25 9.50
N ASP A 121 15.13 -2.31 8.78
CA ASP A 121 16.38 -1.67 9.21
C ASP A 121 16.19 -0.56 10.27
N GLY A 122 14.95 -0.32 10.73
CA GLY A 122 14.63 0.61 11.81
C GLY A 122 14.25 2.02 11.38
N THR A 123 14.02 2.27 10.08
CA THR A 123 13.50 3.56 9.61
C THR A 123 12.02 3.67 9.99
N THR A 124 11.63 4.76 10.66
CA THR A 124 10.22 5.06 10.90
C THR A 124 9.61 5.63 9.62
N LEU A 125 8.54 5.00 9.15
CA LEU A 125 7.87 5.39 7.90
C LEU A 125 6.52 6.03 8.17
N LEU A 126 6.24 7.15 7.50
CA LEU A 126 4.91 7.67 7.29
C LEU A 126 4.65 7.74 5.78
N LEU A 127 3.68 6.97 5.31
CA LEU A 127 3.29 7.01 3.91
C LEU A 127 1.83 7.44 3.74
N THR A 128 1.55 8.11 2.63
CA THR A 128 0.19 8.31 2.14
C THR A 128 -0.05 7.39 0.96
N THR A 129 -1.24 6.84 0.85
CA THR A 129 -1.64 6.03 -0.31
C THR A 129 -3.15 6.09 -0.52
N GLN A 130 -3.57 5.87 -1.75
CA GLN A 130 -4.97 5.64 -2.12
C GLN A 130 -5.26 4.13 -2.36
N TYR A 131 -4.25 3.28 -2.24
CA TYR A 131 -4.36 1.83 -2.43
C TYR A 131 -4.45 1.13 -1.09
N LEU A 132 -5.56 0.42 -0.86
CA LEU A 132 -5.79 -0.29 0.40
C LEU A 132 -4.82 -1.47 0.56
N ASP A 133 -4.48 -2.16 -0.52
CA ASP A 133 -3.52 -3.25 -0.55
C ASP A 133 -2.10 -2.80 -0.13
N GLU A 134 -1.69 -1.59 -0.51
CA GLU A 134 -0.44 -0.99 -0.06
C GLU A 134 -0.46 -0.68 1.44
N ALA A 135 -1.53 -0.05 1.92
CA ALA A 135 -1.68 0.24 3.34
C ALA A 135 -1.72 -1.05 4.18
N GLU A 136 -2.44 -2.08 3.73
CA GLU A 136 -2.53 -3.38 4.41
C GLU A 136 -1.17 -4.07 4.52
N ARG A 137 -0.34 -3.98 3.49
CA ARG A 137 0.97 -4.63 3.45
C ARG A 137 2.01 -3.91 4.28
N LEU A 138 2.05 -2.57 4.22
CA LEU A 138 3.18 -1.77 4.69
C LEU A 138 2.96 -1.09 6.05
N ALA A 139 1.70 -0.97 6.50
CA ALA A 139 1.40 -0.15 7.67
C ALA A 139 1.02 -0.97 8.90
N ASP A 140 1.63 -0.65 10.03
CA ASP A 140 1.24 -1.17 11.36
C ASP A 140 -0.03 -0.45 11.88
N ASP A 141 -0.21 0.84 11.56
CA ASP A 141 -1.34 1.67 11.99
C ASP A 141 -1.82 2.50 10.79
N ILE A 142 -3.10 2.43 10.48
CA ILE A 142 -3.73 3.06 9.33
C ILE A 142 -4.68 4.14 9.81
N VAL A 143 -4.61 5.32 9.19
CA VAL A 143 -5.56 6.42 9.41
C VAL A 143 -6.28 6.71 8.11
N VAL A 144 -7.60 6.52 8.10
CA VAL A 144 -8.44 6.81 6.93
C VAL A 144 -8.97 8.23 7.04
N ILE A 145 -8.71 9.02 5.99
CA ILE A 145 -9.12 10.44 5.93
C ILE A 145 -10.12 10.63 4.80
N ASP A 146 -11.27 11.24 5.11
CA ASP A 146 -12.25 11.69 4.12
C ASP A 146 -12.63 13.14 4.42
N ARG A 147 -12.69 13.97 3.38
CA ARG A 147 -13.05 15.41 3.45
C ARG A 147 -12.34 16.19 4.56
N GLY A 148 -11.07 15.86 4.81
CA GLY A 148 -10.25 16.53 5.80
C GLY A 148 -10.49 16.07 7.26
N ALA A 149 -11.29 15.04 7.48
CA ALA A 149 -11.54 14.45 8.79
C ALA A 149 -11.05 13.01 8.86
N VAL A 150 -10.56 12.60 10.02
CA VAL A 150 -10.24 11.18 10.30
C VAL A 150 -11.58 10.46 10.51
N ILE A 151 -11.86 9.47 9.67
CA ILE A 151 -13.09 8.67 9.73
C ILE A 151 -12.88 7.28 10.34
N ALA A 152 -11.67 6.75 10.28
CA ALA A 152 -11.32 5.48 10.91
C ALA A 152 -9.82 5.45 11.23
N ARG A 153 -9.44 4.67 12.26
CA ARG A 153 -8.05 4.41 12.62
C ARG A 153 -7.90 3.04 13.25
N GLY A 154 -6.82 2.34 12.94
CA GLY A 154 -6.46 1.05 13.52
C GLY A 154 -5.56 0.24 12.59
N THR A 155 -5.32 -1.00 12.94
CA THR A 155 -4.65 -1.99 12.07
C THR A 155 -5.56 -2.37 10.89
N ALA A 156 -4.99 -2.94 9.84
CA ALA A 156 -5.76 -3.41 8.68
C ALA A 156 -6.89 -4.39 9.11
N THR A 157 -6.58 -5.30 10.02
CA THR A 157 -7.56 -6.27 10.56
C THR A 157 -8.71 -5.59 11.31
N GLU A 158 -8.40 -4.61 12.17
CA GLU A 158 -9.42 -3.86 12.91
C GLU A 158 -10.32 -3.05 11.97
N LEU A 159 -9.74 -2.40 10.96
CA LEU A 159 -10.51 -1.62 9.99
C LEU A 159 -11.41 -2.50 9.12
N LYS A 160 -10.93 -3.66 8.68
CA LYS A 160 -11.75 -4.65 7.97
C LYS A 160 -12.92 -5.12 8.83
N SER A 161 -12.68 -5.40 10.12
CA SER A 161 -13.76 -5.81 11.03
C SER A 161 -14.79 -4.69 11.26
N GLN A 162 -14.37 -3.43 11.35
CA GLN A 162 -15.26 -2.28 11.51
C GLN A 162 -16.10 -2.00 10.25
N SER A 163 -15.57 -2.27 9.05
CA SER A 163 -16.30 -2.09 7.78
C SER A 163 -17.27 -3.22 7.46
N GLY A 164 -17.54 -4.13 8.41
CA GLY A 164 -18.50 -5.23 8.25
C GLY A 164 -17.85 -6.59 8.05
N GLY A 165 -16.53 -6.70 8.18
CA GLY A 165 -15.79 -7.96 7.99
C GLY A 165 -15.78 -8.46 6.54
N ASP A 166 -15.25 -9.65 6.37
CA ASP A 166 -15.34 -10.38 5.10
C ASP A 166 -16.82 -10.71 4.81
N ARG A 167 -17.22 -10.60 3.55
CA ARG A 167 -18.60 -10.87 3.12
C ARG A 167 -18.63 -11.64 1.82
N VAL A 168 -19.64 -12.45 1.66
CA VAL A 168 -19.95 -13.10 0.40
C VAL A 168 -21.17 -12.43 -0.21
N GLU A 169 -21.06 -11.98 -1.44
CA GLU A 169 -22.16 -11.46 -2.25
C GLU A 169 -22.53 -12.49 -3.30
N VAL A 170 -23.80 -12.92 -3.29
CA VAL A 170 -24.31 -13.91 -4.22
C VAL A 170 -25.39 -13.29 -5.09
N THR A 171 -25.17 -13.31 -6.41
CA THR A 171 -26.17 -12.87 -7.38
C THR A 171 -27.03 -14.05 -7.80
N ILE A 172 -28.33 -13.95 -7.57
CA ILE A 172 -29.31 -15.02 -7.81
C ILE A 172 -30.01 -14.85 -9.15
N GLY A 173 -30.10 -15.94 -9.91
CA GLY A 173 -30.79 -15.97 -11.19
C GLY A 173 -32.30 -15.63 -11.10
N PRO A 174 -32.95 -15.27 -12.23
CA PRO A 174 -34.34 -14.81 -12.25
C PRO A 174 -35.36 -15.82 -11.70
N GLY A 175 -35.05 -17.13 -11.77
CA GLY A 175 -35.87 -18.21 -11.24
C GLY A 175 -35.70 -18.54 -9.76
N GLY A 176 -34.66 -17.97 -9.12
CA GLY A 176 -34.34 -18.29 -7.72
C GLY A 176 -35.18 -17.50 -6.72
N ASP A 177 -35.57 -18.15 -5.62
CA ASP A 177 -36.31 -17.54 -4.52
C ASP A 177 -35.33 -16.83 -3.56
N LEU A 178 -35.21 -15.50 -3.71
CA LEU A 178 -34.36 -14.65 -2.87
C LEU A 178 -34.67 -14.76 -1.37
N GLY A 179 -35.93 -15.04 -1.00
CA GLY A 179 -36.34 -15.12 0.39
C GLY A 179 -35.78 -16.33 1.13
N ARG A 180 -35.40 -17.38 0.41
CA ARG A 180 -34.80 -18.60 0.99
C ARG A 180 -33.30 -18.53 1.16
N VAL A 181 -32.62 -17.72 0.34
CA VAL A 181 -31.14 -17.67 0.26
C VAL A 181 -30.51 -17.30 1.61
N PRO A 182 -30.98 -16.28 2.35
CA PRO A 182 -30.39 -15.94 3.66
C PRO A 182 -30.41 -17.13 4.64
N GLY A 183 -31.48 -17.90 4.64
CA GLY A 183 -31.59 -19.09 5.48
C GLY A 183 -30.64 -20.23 5.09
N LEU A 184 -30.40 -20.40 3.79
CA LEU A 184 -29.45 -21.39 3.27
C LEU A 184 -27.99 -20.99 3.57
N LEU A 185 -27.69 -19.69 3.55
CA LEU A 185 -26.35 -19.16 3.82
C LEU A 185 -26.08 -18.90 5.32
N ALA A 186 -27.08 -19.04 6.19
CA ALA A 186 -26.90 -18.85 7.63
C ALA A 186 -25.76 -19.69 8.27
N PRO A 187 -25.42 -20.91 7.81
CA PRO A 187 -24.28 -21.67 8.35
C PRO A 187 -22.92 -21.02 8.07
N PHE A 188 -22.86 -20.14 7.10
CA PHE A 188 -21.63 -19.43 6.72
C PHE A 188 -21.56 -18.02 7.31
N ALA A 189 -22.67 -17.53 7.86
CA ALA A 189 -22.76 -16.19 8.39
C ALA A 189 -21.97 -16.01 9.68
N GLN A 190 -21.37 -14.85 9.83
CA GLN A 190 -20.77 -14.42 11.10
C GLN A 190 -21.83 -14.38 12.21
N THR A 191 -21.48 -14.89 13.38
CA THR A 191 -22.40 -14.99 14.52
C THR A 191 -22.95 -13.60 14.92
N GLY A 192 -24.28 -13.48 14.94
CA GLY A 192 -24.98 -12.27 15.37
C GLY A 192 -25.15 -11.20 14.29
N VAL A 193 -24.76 -11.45 13.06
CA VAL A 193 -24.95 -10.53 11.92
C VAL A 193 -25.93 -11.15 10.92
N SER A 194 -26.89 -10.34 10.46
CA SER A 194 -27.91 -10.80 9.51
C SER A 194 -27.47 -10.54 8.06
N ALA A 195 -27.82 -11.45 7.16
CA ALA A 195 -27.70 -11.26 5.73
C ALA A 195 -28.57 -10.08 5.26
N SER A 196 -28.09 -9.31 4.30
CA SER A 196 -28.86 -8.28 3.60
C SER A 196 -29.28 -8.79 2.22
N VAL A 197 -30.45 -8.34 1.74
CA VAL A 197 -30.99 -8.72 0.44
C VAL A 197 -31.35 -7.47 -0.36
N ASP A 198 -30.65 -7.30 -1.48
CA ASP A 198 -31.05 -6.33 -2.51
C ASP A 198 -31.95 -7.02 -3.52
N THR A 199 -33.24 -6.68 -3.49
CA THR A 199 -34.24 -7.29 -4.35
C THR A 199 -34.20 -6.78 -5.80
N GLU A 200 -33.70 -5.55 -6.02
CA GLU A 200 -33.57 -4.98 -7.38
C GLU A 200 -32.36 -5.61 -8.10
N ALA A 201 -31.21 -5.62 -7.44
CA ALA A 201 -30.01 -6.23 -7.99
C ALA A 201 -30.02 -7.77 -7.90
N ARG A 202 -30.96 -8.36 -7.14
CA ARG A 202 -31.04 -9.80 -6.82
C ARG A 202 -29.77 -10.32 -6.17
N VAL A 203 -29.16 -9.54 -5.27
CA VAL A 203 -27.94 -9.84 -4.55
C VAL A 203 -28.25 -10.10 -3.09
N VAL A 204 -27.68 -11.18 -2.57
CA VAL A 204 -27.69 -11.49 -1.13
C VAL A 204 -26.27 -11.35 -0.61
N THR A 205 -26.07 -10.47 0.37
CA THR A 205 -24.79 -10.24 1.03
C THR A 205 -24.80 -10.86 2.42
N VAL A 206 -23.83 -11.73 2.69
CA VAL A 206 -23.68 -12.41 3.97
C VAL A 206 -22.32 -12.09 4.56
N PRO A 207 -22.24 -11.42 5.72
CA PRO A 207 -20.98 -11.28 6.45
C PRO A 207 -20.48 -12.64 6.94
N VAL A 208 -19.18 -12.91 6.76
CA VAL A 208 -18.56 -14.20 7.06
C VAL A 208 -17.33 -14.03 7.93
N GLU A 209 -16.93 -15.04 8.69
CA GLU A 209 -15.74 -14.99 9.54
C GLU A 209 -14.44 -15.17 8.75
N THR A 210 -14.50 -15.87 7.62
CA THR A 210 -13.36 -16.11 6.71
C THR A 210 -13.85 -16.32 5.29
N THR A 211 -13.03 -15.88 4.35
CA THR A 211 -13.26 -16.08 2.91
C THR A 211 -12.58 -17.35 2.38
N GLU A 212 -11.74 -17.97 3.20
CA GLU A 212 -10.96 -19.14 2.79
C GLU A 212 -11.89 -20.33 2.49
N HIS A 213 -11.85 -20.84 1.25
CA HIS A 213 -12.69 -21.94 0.75
C HIS A 213 -14.21 -21.73 0.79
N ILE A 214 -14.68 -20.51 1.08
CA ILE A 214 -16.11 -20.26 1.27
C ILE A 214 -16.88 -20.30 -0.07
N VAL A 215 -16.33 -19.80 -1.16
CA VAL A 215 -17.00 -19.75 -2.47
C VAL A 215 -17.46 -21.14 -2.94
N PRO A 216 -16.59 -22.19 -2.96
CA PRO A 216 -17.03 -23.52 -3.32
C PRO A 216 -18.09 -24.13 -2.37
N ALA A 217 -18.08 -23.74 -1.10
CA ALA A 217 -19.05 -24.23 -0.11
C ALA A 217 -20.43 -23.55 -0.30
N VAL A 218 -20.44 -22.24 -0.52
CA VAL A 218 -21.65 -21.46 -0.80
C VAL A 218 -22.30 -21.92 -2.11
N VAL A 219 -21.52 -22.08 -3.18
CA VAL A 219 -22.03 -22.53 -4.48
C VAL A 219 -22.67 -23.92 -4.35
N ARG A 220 -22.00 -24.89 -3.69
CA ARG A 220 -22.57 -26.22 -3.45
C ARG A 220 -23.84 -26.16 -2.65
N CYS A 221 -23.89 -25.40 -1.58
CA CYS A 221 -25.07 -25.26 -0.73
C CYS A 221 -26.29 -24.75 -1.50
N LEU A 222 -26.09 -23.78 -2.39
CA LEU A 222 -27.15 -23.20 -3.21
C LEU A 222 -27.57 -24.13 -4.37
N ASP A 223 -26.62 -24.82 -4.99
CA ASP A 223 -26.87 -25.80 -6.04
C ASP A 223 -27.67 -27.00 -5.50
N ASP A 224 -27.29 -27.54 -4.36
CA ASP A 224 -28.03 -28.61 -3.66
C ASP A 224 -29.48 -28.20 -3.29
N ALA A 225 -29.70 -26.90 -3.06
CA ALA A 225 -31.02 -26.33 -2.79
C ALA A 225 -31.80 -25.97 -4.06
N GLY A 226 -31.25 -26.18 -5.24
CA GLY A 226 -31.84 -25.86 -6.53
C GLY A 226 -31.94 -24.34 -6.82
N VAL A 227 -31.07 -23.52 -6.23
CA VAL A 227 -31.01 -22.07 -6.44
C VAL A 227 -30.01 -21.78 -7.54
N GLU A 228 -30.48 -21.14 -8.61
CA GLU A 228 -29.60 -20.70 -9.70
C GLU A 228 -28.74 -19.52 -9.26
N VAL A 229 -27.42 -19.71 -9.25
CA VAL A 229 -26.42 -18.70 -8.92
C VAL A 229 -25.79 -18.18 -10.20
N LEU A 230 -25.77 -16.85 -10.37
CA LEU A 230 -25.14 -16.19 -11.52
C LEU A 230 -23.71 -15.77 -11.22
N ASP A 231 -23.45 -15.29 -10.00
CA ASP A 231 -22.12 -14.82 -9.58
C ASP A 231 -21.94 -14.97 -8.06
N VAL A 232 -20.69 -15.15 -7.63
CA VAL A 232 -20.28 -15.14 -6.21
C VAL A 232 -19.01 -14.33 -6.07
N VAL A 233 -19.09 -13.24 -5.31
CA VAL A 233 -17.97 -12.34 -5.00
C VAL A 233 -17.67 -12.34 -3.51
N VAL A 234 -16.40 -12.18 -3.15
CA VAL A 234 -15.88 -12.22 -1.76
C VAL A 234 -15.06 -10.97 -1.50
#